data_87e18549fb0039523bba8a200a547815
#
_entry.id   87e18549fb0039523bba8a200a547815
#
_cell.length_a   1.000
_cell.length_b   1.000
_cell.length_c   1.000
_cell.angle_alpha   90.00
_cell.angle_beta   90.00
_cell.angle_gamma   90.00
#
_symmetry.space_group_name_H-M   'P 1'
#
loop_
_entity.id
_entity.type
_entity.pdbx_description
1 polymer ?
#
loop_
_entity_poly.entity_id
_entity_poly.type
_entity_poly.pdbx_seq_one_letter_code
_entity_poly.pdbx_strand_id
1 'polypeptide(L)'
;MAGFINVDDTTYMPVNGFTTVDLGCERGNNAYLMINKFETPFSSSYIDLFDELWNDKTRLQDVTDEVIDNITTAYTENSPDFIYFVTLYNIFNEFLEDISEDVLPNEATGFKESKIWGMLYNFQKDAVLAIINKLEKYNGCILADSVGLGKTFTALAVIKYYESRNKTILVLCPKKLANNWNTYKDNYVNNPIASDRLNYDVLYHTDLSRTSGESNGIDLGRLNWGNYDLVVIDESHNFRNGGKIVDDDDGNSKLNRYAILMKKVIQSGVRTKVLMLSATPVNNKFLDLKNQLALAYEGHTDYIDEKLNTKRSIDDIFKNAQKAFNIWSKWDPSERTTESLLKMLDFDFFEVLDSVTIALSLIHISEPTR
;
A
#
# COMPACT_ATOMS: atom_id res chain seq x y z
N MET A 1 43.30 -5.81 2.77
CA MET A 1 43.98 -5.54 1.50
C MET A 1 43.03 -4.67 0.71
N ALA A 2 43.46 -3.51 0.21
CA ALA A 2 42.59 -2.68 -0.63
C ALA A 2 42.38 -3.42 -1.96
N GLY A 3 41.13 -3.65 -2.37
CA GLY A 3 40.88 -4.26 -3.67
C GLY A 3 41.19 -3.33 -4.83
N PHE A 4 41.47 -3.88 -5.99
CA PHE A 4 41.64 -3.14 -7.23
C PHE A 4 40.94 -3.86 -8.38
N ILE A 5 40.64 -3.13 -9.43
CA ILE A 5 40.01 -3.64 -10.64
C ILE A 5 40.93 -3.37 -11.82
N ASN A 6 41.21 -4.39 -12.60
CA ASN A 6 41.91 -4.25 -13.88
C ASN A 6 40.92 -4.31 -15.04
N VAL A 7 41.06 -3.36 -15.95
CA VAL A 7 40.31 -3.33 -17.20
C VAL A 7 41.32 -3.06 -18.32
N ASP A 8 41.54 -4.04 -19.16
CA ASP A 8 42.62 -4.04 -20.14
C ASP A 8 43.97 -3.73 -19.46
N ASP A 9 44.72 -2.75 -19.94
CA ASP A 9 46.01 -2.33 -19.42
C ASP A 9 45.88 -1.27 -18.29
N THR A 10 44.71 -1.05 -17.76
CA THR A 10 44.44 0.01 -16.75
C THR A 10 44.02 -0.59 -15.44
N THR A 11 44.63 -0.13 -14.35
CA THR A 11 44.24 -0.51 -12.97
C THR A 11 43.53 0.64 -12.28
N TYR A 12 42.42 0.35 -11.67
CA TYR A 12 41.63 1.27 -10.83
C TYR A 12 41.70 0.81 -9.37
N MET A 13 42.17 1.70 -8.51
CA MET A 13 42.32 1.43 -7.08
C MET A 13 41.63 2.51 -6.26
N PRO A 14 40.52 2.21 -5.55
CA PRO A 14 39.95 3.14 -4.60
C PRO A 14 40.91 3.43 -3.46
N VAL A 15 41.00 4.69 -3.03
CA VAL A 15 41.92 5.11 -1.95
C VAL A 15 41.59 4.39 -0.63
N ASN A 16 40.32 4.15 -0.36
CA ASN A 16 39.85 3.51 0.87
C ASN A 16 39.40 2.02 0.70
N GLY A 17 39.72 1.43 -0.47
CA GLY A 17 39.24 0.09 -0.83
C GLY A 17 37.77 0.09 -1.27
N PHE A 18 37.30 -1.06 -1.76
CA PHE A 18 35.89 -1.28 -2.09
C PHE A 18 35.14 -1.67 -0.83
N THR A 19 33.98 -1.04 -0.61
CA THR A 19 33.04 -1.42 0.45
C THR A 19 31.84 -2.13 -0.16
N THR A 20 31.04 -2.79 0.66
CA THR A 20 29.77 -3.40 0.25
C THR A 20 28.79 -2.39 -0.36
N VAL A 21 28.87 -1.13 0.06
CA VAL A 21 28.10 -0.02 -0.51
C VAL A 21 28.58 0.34 -1.91
N ASP A 22 29.92 0.35 -2.14
CA ASP A 22 30.49 0.64 -3.47
C ASP A 22 30.13 -0.45 -4.49
N LEU A 23 29.98 -1.68 -4.02
CA LEU A 23 29.58 -2.82 -4.83
C LEU A 23 28.07 -2.94 -5.01
N GLY A 24 27.28 -2.04 -4.41
CA GLY A 24 25.83 -2.06 -4.50
C GLY A 24 25.14 -3.15 -3.63
N CYS A 25 25.89 -3.81 -2.75
CA CYS A 25 25.36 -4.86 -1.88
C CYS A 25 24.59 -4.31 -0.68
N GLU A 26 24.85 -3.07 -0.29
CA GLU A 26 24.19 -2.37 0.81
C GLU A 26 23.84 -0.94 0.42
N ARG A 27 22.76 -0.41 1.00
CA ARG A 27 22.42 1.01 0.85
C ARG A 27 23.35 1.87 1.72
N GLY A 28 24.03 2.81 1.11
CA GLY A 28 24.85 3.80 1.79
C GLY A 28 25.06 5.02 0.92
N ASN A 29 25.54 6.11 1.51
CA ASN A 29 25.84 7.33 0.80
C ASN A 29 27.36 7.47 0.67
N ASN A 30 27.93 7.03 -0.44
CA ASN A 30 29.32 7.30 -0.80
C ASN A 30 29.38 8.59 -1.62
N ALA A 31 29.35 9.72 -0.91
CA ALA A 31 29.39 11.03 -1.56
C ALA A 31 30.72 11.32 -2.29
N TYR A 32 31.82 10.63 -1.94
CA TYR A 32 33.14 10.85 -2.50
C TYR A 32 33.93 9.55 -2.60
N LEU A 33 33.84 8.87 -3.74
CA LEU A 33 34.73 7.77 -4.08
C LEU A 33 35.96 8.33 -4.84
N MET A 34 37.13 8.35 -4.20
CA MET A 34 38.38 8.70 -4.85
C MET A 34 39.03 7.43 -5.42
N ILE A 35 39.20 7.38 -6.74
CA ILE A 35 39.80 6.25 -7.45
C ILE A 35 41.09 6.72 -8.10
N ASN A 36 42.18 6.04 -7.79
CA ASN A 36 43.41 6.19 -8.52
C ASN A 36 43.35 5.35 -9.80
N LYS A 37 43.69 5.97 -10.92
CA LYS A 37 43.84 5.33 -12.23
C LYS A 37 45.32 5.20 -12.56
N PHE A 38 45.77 3.99 -12.86
CA PHE A 38 47.12 3.68 -13.29
C PHE A 38 47.08 3.10 -14.71
N GLU A 39 47.86 3.70 -15.59
CA GLU A 39 48.06 3.25 -16.97
C GLU A 39 49.46 2.67 -17.14
N THR A 40 49.70 1.97 -18.22
CA THR A 40 51.05 1.45 -18.58
C THR A 40 52.10 2.59 -18.59
N PRO A 41 53.27 2.43 -17.94
CA PRO A 41 53.81 1.18 -17.40
C PRO A 41 53.46 0.91 -15.93
N PHE A 42 52.77 1.81 -15.24
CA PHE A 42 52.52 1.69 -13.79
C PHE A 42 51.48 0.61 -13.43
N SER A 43 50.56 0.30 -14.34
CA SER A 43 49.56 -0.76 -14.15
C SER A 43 50.15 -2.17 -14.23
N SER A 44 51.29 -2.37 -14.90
CA SER A 44 51.83 -3.70 -15.14
C SER A 44 52.06 -4.50 -13.86
N SER A 45 52.61 -3.88 -12.81
CA SER A 45 52.81 -4.57 -11.53
C SER A 45 51.50 -5.04 -10.83
N TYR A 46 50.41 -4.34 -11.06
CA TYR A 46 49.09 -4.73 -10.52
C TYR A 46 48.46 -5.83 -11.37
N ILE A 47 48.68 -5.82 -12.66
CA ILE A 47 48.25 -6.87 -13.58
C ILE A 47 48.98 -8.17 -13.24
N ASP A 48 50.31 -8.11 -13.11
CA ASP A 48 51.12 -9.27 -12.72
C ASP A 48 50.72 -9.82 -11.35
N LEU A 49 50.44 -8.95 -10.37
CA LEU A 49 49.94 -9.36 -9.04
C LEU A 49 48.56 -10.01 -9.11
N PHE A 50 47.69 -9.48 -9.97
CA PHE A 50 46.37 -10.08 -10.18
C PHE A 50 46.51 -11.49 -10.76
N ASP A 51 47.32 -11.66 -11.78
CA ASP A 51 47.54 -12.95 -12.43
C ASP A 51 48.19 -13.98 -11.48
N GLU A 52 49.12 -13.54 -10.63
CA GLU A 52 49.72 -14.38 -9.59
C GLU A 52 48.65 -14.84 -8.59
N LEU A 53 47.79 -13.94 -8.09
CA LEU A 53 46.73 -14.24 -7.16
C LEU A 53 45.67 -15.12 -7.79
N TRP A 54 45.23 -14.81 -9.02
CA TRP A 54 44.17 -15.53 -9.73
C TRP A 54 44.54 -16.98 -10.00
N ASN A 55 45.80 -17.24 -10.25
CA ASN A 55 46.32 -18.60 -10.52
C ASN A 55 46.66 -19.37 -9.25
N ASP A 56 46.68 -18.74 -8.08
CA ASP A 56 47.01 -19.39 -6.80
C ASP A 56 45.76 -20.09 -6.20
N LYS A 57 45.56 -21.35 -6.57
CA LYS A 57 44.48 -22.20 -6.08
C LYS A 57 44.50 -22.48 -4.56
N THR A 58 45.55 -22.09 -3.86
CA THR A 58 45.65 -22.23 -2.42
C THR A 58 45.09 -21.03 -1.65
N ARG A 59 44.99 -19.89 -2.29
CA ARG A 59 44.52 -18.63 -1.70
C ARG A 59 43.17 -18.23 -2.20
N LEU A 60 42.73 -18.67 -3.37
CA LEU A 60 41.43 -18.37 -3.96
C LEU A 60 40.64 -19.66 -4.15
N GLN A 61 39.40 -19.60 -3.78
CA GLN A 61 38.39 -20.61 -4.08
C GLN A 61 37.57 -20.13 -5.27
N ASP A 62 37.40 -20.99 -6.27
CA ASP A 62 36.47 -20.71 -7.36
C ASP A 62 35.04 -20.95 -6.84
N VAL A 63 34.28 -19.88 -6.77
CA VAL A 63 32.88 -19.88 -6.33
C VAL A 63 31.91 -19.60 -7.49
N THR A 64 32.40 -19.69 -8.74
CA THR A 64 31.61 -19.36 -9.94
C THR A 64 30.34 -20.17 -10.00
N ASP A 65 30.41 -21.49 -9.77
CA ASP A 65 29.24 -22.36 -9.82
C ASP A 65 28.24 -22.02 -8.70
N GLU A 66 28.74 -21.69 -7.50
CA GLU A 66 27.90 -21.31 -6.36
C GLU A 66 27.19 -19.95 -6.58
N VAL A 67 27.88 -19.00 -7.21
CA VAL A 67 27.28 -17.71 -7.61
C VAL A 67 26.29 -17.90 -8.75
N ILE A 68 26.61 -18.72 -9.76
CA ILE A 68 25.69 -19.03 -10.86
C ILE A 68 24.45 -19.75 -10.33
N ASP A 69 24.60 -20.71 -9.43
CA ASP A 69 23.46 -21.42 -8.83
C ASP A 69 22.58 -20.47 -8.02
N ASN A 70 23.15 -19.56 -7.24
CA ASN A 70 22.40 -18.54 -6.51
C ASN A 70 21.66 -17.55 -7.46
N ILE A 71 22.33 -17.12 -8.52
CA ILE A 71 21.71 -16.26 -9.54
C ILE A 71 20.64 -17.05 -10.30
N THR A 72 20.91 -18.31 -10.65
CA THR A 72 19.99 -19.18 -11.38
C THR A 72 18.77 -19.52 -10.53
N THR A 73 18.93 -19.69 -9.20
CA THR A 73 17.79 -19.88 -8.28
C THR A 73 16.86 -18.66 -8.29
N ALA A 74 17.41 -17.46 -8.36
CA ALA A 74 16.62 -16.23 -8.52
C ALA A 74 15.92 -16.15 -9.90
N TYR A 75 16.49 -16.78 -10.94
CA TYR A 75 15.93 -16.78 -12.31
C TYR A 75 15.09 -18.00 -12.63
N THR A 76 15.25 -19.14 -11.98
CA THR A 76 14.47 -20.37 -12.26
C THR A 76 13.06 -20.32 -11.70
N GLU A 77 12.79 -19.52 -10.67
CA GLU A 77 11.43 -19.30 -10.16
C GLU A 77 10.60 -18.41 -11.11
N ASN A 78 11.25 -17.65 -11.99
CA ASN A 78 10.58 -16.79 -12.97
C ASN A 78 11.17 -17.04 -14.37
N SER A 79 10.51 -17.87 -15.18
CA SER A 79 10.92 -18.04 -16.57
C SER A 79 10.98 -16.67 -17.28
N PRO A 80 11.87 -16.49 -18.29
CA PRO A 80 11.90 -15.25 -19.09
C PRO A 80 10.54 -14.90 -19.65
N ASP A 81 9.73 -15.90 -20.02
CA ASP A 81 8.35 -15.72 -20.48
C ASP A 81 7.44 -15.19 -19.37
N PHE A 82 7.64 -15.59 -18.12
CA PHE A 82 6.90 -15.09 -16.98
C PHE A 82 7.31 -13.63 -16.66
N ILE A 83 8.61 -13.32 -16.65
CA ILE A 83 9.10 -11.95 -16.45
C ILE A 83 8.62 -11.04 -17.59
N TYR A 84 8.66 -11.53 -18.83
CA TYR A 84 8.13 -10.84 -19.99
C TYR A 84 6.61 -10.63 -19.87
N PHE A 85 5.88 -11.67 -19.48
CA PHE A 85 4.43 -11.60 -19.24
C PHE A 85 4.10 -10.61 -18.10
N VAL A 86 4.79 -10.68 -16.94
CA VAL A 86 4.57 -9.76 -15.82
C VAL A 86 4.95 -8.33 -16.20
N THR A 87 6.03 -8.15 -16.97
CA THR A 87 6.42 -6.81 -17.46
C THR A 87 5.39 -6.29 -18.45
N LEU A 88 4.97 -7.09 -19.41
CA LEU A 88 3.89 -6.71 -20.33
C LEU A 88 2.57 -6.52 -19.59
N TYR A 89 2.23 -7.38 -18.65
CA TYR A 89 1.04 -7.25 -17.82
C TYR A 89 1.06 -5.93 -17.04
N ASN A 90 2.15 -5.57 -16.39
CA ASN A 90 2.26 -4.29 -15.69
C ASN A 90 2.25 -3.08 -16.64
N ILE A 91 2.87 -3.19 -17.83
CA ILE A 91 2.86 -2.12 -18.82
C ILE A 91 1.47 -1.99 -19.47
N PHE A 92 0.82 -3.12 -19.79
CA PHE A 92 -0.46 -3.12 -20.48
C PHE A 92 -1.66 -3.16 -19.55
N ASN A 93 -1.52 -3.56 -18.29
CA ASN A 93 -2.61 -3.51 -17.33
C ASN A 93 -2.98 -2.07 -16.98
N GLU A 94 -2.02 -1.14 -16.98
CA GLU A 94 -2.33 0.30 -16.97
C GLU A 94 -3.14 0.74 -18.20
N PHE A 95 -3.02 0.03 -19.34
CA PHE A 95 -3.75 0.32 -20.59
C PHE A 95 -4.96 -0.59 -20.83
N LEU A 96 -5.01 -1.80 -20.25
CA LEU A 96 -6.06 -2.79 -20.46
C LEU A 96 -7.16 -2.76 -19.43
N GLU A 97 -6.94 -2.17 -18.26
CA GLU A 97 -8.03 -1.69 -17.45
C GLU A 97 -8.57 -0.44 -18.15
N ASP A 98 -9.28 -0.61 -19.24
CA ASP A 98 -10.19 0.38 -19.80
C ASP A 98 -11.16 0.77 -18.69
N ILE A 99 -10.71 1.71 -17.88
CA ILE A 99 -11.56 2.47 -17.01
C ILE A 99 -12.52 3.12 -17.99
N SER A 100 -13.79 2.76 -17.93
CA SER A 100 -14.78 3.41 -18.80
C SER A 100 -14.58 4.91 -18.68
N GLU A 101 -14.61 5.63 -19.78
CA GLU A 101 -14.45 7.11 -19.81
C GLU A 101 -15.38 7.79 -18.79
N ASP A 102 -16.47 7.12 -18.40
CA ASP A 102 -17.43 7.55 -17.38
C ASP A 102 -16.85 7.52 -15.95
N VAL A 103 -15.85 6.67 -15.68
CA VAL A 103 -15.24 6.54 -14.35
C VAL A 103 -14.01 7.45 -14.23
N LEU A 104 -13.27 7.67 -15.31
CA LEU A 104 -12.12 8.57 -15.28
C LEU A 104 -12.54 10.01 -14.95
N PRO A 105 -11.72 10.74 -14.18
CA PRO A 105 -11.89 12.17 -14.02
C PRO A 105 -11.82 12.87 -15.39
N ASN A 106 -12.98 13.15 -15.95
CA ASN A 106 -13.07 13.86 -17.21
C ASN A 106 -13.10 15.37 -17.00
N GLU A 107 -12.91 16.13 -18.06
CA GLU A 107 -12.93 17.61 -18.03
C GLU A 107 -14.29 18.16 -17.59
N ALA A 108 -15.39 17.44 -17.87
CA ALA A 108 -16.74 17.88 -17.57
C ALA A 108 -17.01 18.08 -16.07
N THR A 109 -16.29 17.37 -15.19
CA THR A 109 -16.46 17.51 -13.74
C THR A 109 -15.56 18.59 -13.12
N GLY A 110 -14.58 19.12 -13.84
CA GLY A 110 -13.59 20.06 -13.32
C GLY A 110 -12.72 19.51 -12.18
N PHE A 111 -12.71 18.20 -11.97
CA PHE A 111 -11.98 17.58 -10.88
C PHE A 111 -10.47 17.84 -10.94
N LYS A 112 -9.86 17.72 -12.14
CA LYS A 112 -8.43 17.97 -12.35
C LYS A 112 -8.03 19.44 -12.21
N GLU A 113 -9.00 20.35 -12.25
CA GLU A 113 -8.81 21.79 -12.04
C GLU A 113 -8.95 22.19 -10.56
N SER A 114 -9.35 21.25 -9.70
CA SER A 114 -9.53 21.52 -8.28
C SER A 114 -8.20 21.88 -7.61
N LYS A 115 -8.27 22.70 -6.56
CA LYS A 115 -7.11 23.13 -5.79
C LYS A 115 -6.43 21.94 -5.13
N ILE A 116 -7.22 21.00 -4.58
CA ILE A 116 -6.69 19.79 -3.95
C ILE A 116 -5.87 18.96 -4.96
N TRP A 117 -6.38 18.75 -6.18
CA TRP A 117 -5.65 18.02 -7.21
C TRP A 117 -4.32 18.67 -7.57
N GLY A 118 -4.30 20.01 -7.69
CA GLY A 118 -3.10 20.78 -7.97
C GLY A 118 -2.04 20.73 -6.86
N MET A 119 -2.44 20.43 -5.62
CA MET A 119 -1.54 20.34 -4.46
C MET A 119 -0.93 18.95 -4.28
N LEU A 120 -1.47 17.92 -4.93
CA LEU A 120 -0.97 16.55 -4.81
C LEU A 120 0.35 16.38 -5.56
N TYR A 121 1.24 15.61 -4.97
CA TYR A 121 2.39 15.04 -5.67
C TYR A 121 1.95 14.00 -6.71
N ASN A 122 2.79 13.70 -7.69
CA ASN A 122 2.44 12.75 -8.77
C ASN A 122 2.05 11.37 -8.21
N PHE A 123 2.83 10.82 -7.29
CA PHE A 123 2.51 9.53 -6.65
C PHE A 123 1.15 9.54 -5.92
N GLN A 124 0.75 10.68 -5.35
CA GLN A 124 -0.58 10.82 -4.72
C GLN A 124 -1.68 10.90 -5.77
N LYS A 125 -1.45 11.54 -6.92
CA LYS A 125 -2.39 11.57 -8.04
C LYS A 125 -2.64 10.18 -8.59
N ASP A 126 -1.57 9.40 -8.78
CA ASP A 126 -1.66 8.01 -9.23
C ASP A 126 -2.44 7.15 -8.21
N ALA A 127 -2.16 7.35 -6.91
CA ALA A 127 -2.91 6.70 -5.85
C ALA A 127 -4.39 7.07 -5.86
N VAL A 128 -4.76 8.34 -6.07
CA VAL A 128 -6.16 8.77 -6.15
C VAL A 128 -6.87 8.07 -7.30
N LEU A 129 -6.26 8.01 -8.49
CA LEU A 129 -6.84 7.32 -9.64
C LEU A 129 -7.00 5.82 -9.38
N ALA A 130 -5.98 5.18 -8.81
CA ALA A 130 -6.04 3.77 -8.44
C ALA A 130 -7.11 3.50 -7.36
N ILE A 131 -7.26 4.38 -6.35
CA ILE A 131 -8.32 4.26 -5.34
C ILE A 131 -9.69 4.35 -5.99
N ILE A 132 -9.92 5.33 -6.87
CA ILE A 132 -11.19 5.50 -7.57
C ILE A 132 -11.54 4.22 -8.33
N ASN A 133 -10.59 3.66 -9.10
CA ASN A 133 -10.79 2.41 -9.82
C ASN A 133 -11.18 1.25 -8.92
N LYS A 134 -10.45 1.08 -7.81
CA LYS A 134 -10.73 0.01 -6.85
C LYS A 134 -12.09 0.20 -6.19
N LEU A 135 -12.48 1.44 -5.86
CA LEU A 135 -13.80 1.75 -5.34
C LEU A 135 -14.92 1.47 -6.35
N GLU A 136 -14.72 1.74 -7.63
CA GLU A 136 -15.72 1.44 -8.67
C GLU A 136 -15.82 -0.06 -8.94
N LYS A 137 -14.69 -0.77 -9.01
CA LYS A 137 -14.65 -2.20 -9.34
C LYS A 137 -15.04 -3.08 -8.14
N TYR A 138 -14.46 -2.81 -6.97
CA TYR A 138 -14.54 -3.68 -5.78
C TYR A 138 -15.41 -3.12 -4.65
N ASN A 139 -15.93 -1.90 -4.80
CA ASN A 139 -16.71 -1.18 -3.80
C ASN A 139 -15.96 -0.81 -2.51
N GLY A 140 -14.66 -1.07 -2.44
CA GLY A 140 -13.82 -0.70 -1.30
C GLY A 140 -12.34 -0.73 -1.61
N CYS A 141 -11.60 0.07 -0.84
CA CYS A 141 -10.15 0.15 -0.94
C CYS A 141 -9.54 0.48 0.42
N ILE A 142 -8.39 -0.12 0.73
CA ILE A 142 -7.57 0.25 1.88
C ILE A 142 -6.36 1.03 1.39
N LEU A 143 -6.23 2.27 1.81
CA LEU A 143 -5.00 3.03 1.67
C LEU A 143 -4.10 2.73 2.88
N ALA A 144 -3.17 1.80 2.67
CA ALA A 144 -2.23 1.30 3.67
C ALA A 144 -0.91 2.04 3.55
N ASP A 145 -0.79 3.16 4.25
CA ASP A 145 0.35 4.04 4.08
C ASP A 145 0.99 4.43 5.40
N SER A 146 2.31 4.66 5.38
CA SER A 146 3.04 5.13 6.56
C SER A 146 2.52 6.49 7.03
N VAL A 147 2.71 6.77 8.31
CA VAL A 147 2.37 8.08 8.88
C VAL A 147 3.17 9.18 8.18
N GLY A 148 2.50 10.26 7.76
CA GLY A 148 3.17 11.43 7.17
C GLY A 148 3.17 11.50 5.64
N LEU A 149 2.74 10.46 4.91
CA LEU A 149 2.69 10.45 3.43
C LEU A 149 1.45 11.16 2.84
N GLY A 150 0.67 11.83 3.68
CA GLY A 150 -0.43 12.67 3.21
C GLY A 150 -1.72 11.92 2.88
N LYS A 151 -2.00 10.77 3.53
CA LYS A 151 -3.26 10.01 3.36
C LYS A 151 -4.51 10.88 3.36
N THR A 152 -4.56 11.87 4.24
CA THR A 152 -5.68 12.81 4.34
C THR A 152 -5.87 13.58 3.05
N PHE A 153 -4.80 14.10 2.44
CA PHE A 153 -4.89 14.84 1.17
C PHE A 153 -5.29 13.93 0.01
N THR A 154 -4.76 12.72 -0.05
CA THR A 154 -5.18 11.71 -1.03
C THR A 154 -6.67 11.40 -0.88
N ALA A 155 -7.14 11.18 0.36
CA ALA A 155 -8.56 10.93 0.62
C ALA A 155 -9.44 12.15 0.30
N LEU A 156 -9.00 13.39 0.59
CA LEU A 156 -9.73 14.61 0.23
C LEU A 156 -9.90 14.76 -1.29
N ALA A 157 -8.90 14.34 -2.07
CA ALA A 157 -9.03 14.33 -3.53
C ALA A 157 -10.05 13.28 -4.01
N VAL A 158 -10.07 12.08 -3.39
CA VAL A 158 -11.11 11.08 -3.65
C VAL A 158 -12.50 11.63 -3.27
N ILE A 159 -12.62 12.30 -2.12
CA ILE A 159 -13.86 12.97 -1.70
C ILE A 159 -14.28 13.99 -2.76
N LYS A 160 -13.35 14.83 -3.26
CA LYS A 160 -13.66 15.83 -4.30
C LYS A 160 -14.17 15.18 -5.59
N TYR A 161 -13.61 14.04 -5.98
CA TYR A 161 -14.08 13.30 -7.15
C TYR A 161 -15.54 12.86 -7.01
N TYR A 162 -15.92 12.26 -5.86
CA TYR A 162 -17.30 11.83 -5.62
C TYR A 162 -18.25 13.01 -5.39
N GLU A 163 -17.81 14.04 -4.67
CA GLU A 163 -18.58 15.25 -4.43
C GLU A 163 -18.94 15.96 -5.75
N SER A 164 -18.00 16.05 -6.69
CA SER A 164 -18.23 16.63 -8.03
C SER A 164 -19.25 15.83 -8.85
N ARG A 165 -19.59 14.62 -8.44
CA ARG A 165 -20.65 13.77 -9.00
C ARG A 165 -21.92 13.75 -8.17
N ASN A 166 -22.10 14.73 -7.28
CA ASN A 166 -23.24 14.83 -6.35
C ASN A 166 -23.44 13.60 -5.45
N LYS A 167 -22.34 12.95 -5.06
CA LYS A 167 -22.36 11.84 -4.11
C LYS A 167 -22.30 12.34 -2.68
N THR A 168 -23.03 11.68 -1.79
CA THR A 168 -23.03 11.97 -0.36
C THR A 168 -21.91 11.23 0.34
N ILE A 169 -21.14 11.94 1.18
CA ILE A 169 -19.91 11.41 1.75
C ILE A 169 -19.91 11.54 3.26
N LEU A 170 -19.56 10.45 3.94
CA LEU A 170 -19.34 10.40 5.38
C LEU A 170 -17.87 10.12 5.67
N VAL A 171 -17.26 10.93 6.53
CA VAL A 171 -15.97 10.66 7.13
C VAL A 171 -16.17 10.18 8.55
N LEU A 172 -15.75 8.97 8.85
CA LEU A 172 -15.71 8.39 10.20
C LEU A 172 -14.28 8.43 10.73
N CYS A 173 -14.05 9.16 11.80
CA CYS A 173 -12.69 9.32 12.36
C CYS A 173 -12.71 9.23 13.90
N PRO A 174 -11.53 9.00 14.53
CA PRO A 174 -11.36 9.24 15.97
C PRO A 174 -11.62 10.70 16.31
N LYS A 175 -12.29 10.97 17.44
CA LYS A 175 -12.63 12.34 17.86
C LYS A 175 -11.43 13.29 17.85
N LYS A 176 -10.25 12.81 18.20
CA LYS A 176 -8.99 13.59 18.22
C LYS A 176 -8.55 14.08 16.82
N LEU A 177 -9.00 13.42 15.76
CA LEU A 177 -8.64 13.75 14.37
C LEU A 177 -9.73 14.57 13.66
N ALA A 178 -10.87 14.81 14.29
CA ALA A 178 -11.99 15.51 13.68
C ALA A 178 -11.64 16.93 13.23
N ASN A 179 -10.81 17.65 13.99
CA ASN A 179 -10.41 19.00 13.62
C ASN A 179 -9.64 19.04 12.29
N ASN A 180 -8.83 18.02 12.01
CA ASN A 180 -8.12 17.92 10.72
C ASN A 180 -9.13 17.83 9.56
N TRP A 181 -10.16 17.00 9.70
CA TRP A 181 -11.19 16.86 8.68
C TRP A 181 -12.09 18.10 8.56
N ASN A 182 -12.51 18.68 9.68
CA ASN A 182 -13.35 19.88 9.69
C ASN A 182 -12.64 21.11 9.07
N THR A 183 -11.32 21.21 9.20
CA THR A 183 -10.53 22.30 8.61
C THR A 183 -10.73 22.38 7.10
N TYR A 184 -10.86 21.26 6.41
CA TYR A 184 -10.97 21.22 4.96
C TYR A 184 -12.42 21.27 4.44
N LYS A 185 -13.38 21.01 5.31
CA LYS A 185 -14.81 21.05 4.99
C LYS A 185 -15.36 22.47 4.96
N ASP A 186 -15.03 23.25 5.98
CA ASP A 186 -15.57 24.58 6.17
C ASP A 186 -14.65 25.66 5.60
N ASN A 187 -15.20 26.84 5.31
CA ASN A 187 -14.46 27.99 4.81
C ASN A 187 -13.67 28.68 5.94
N TYR A 188 -12.80 27.95 6.62
CA TYR A 188 -11.92 28.52 7.63
C TYR A 188 -10.79 29.33 7.00
N VAL A 189 -10.34 30.35 7.71
CA VAL A 189 -9.25 31.25 7.27
C VAL A 189 -7.96 30.47 6.93
N ASN A 190 -7.76 29.32 7.55
CA ASN A 190 -6.57 28.46 7.35
C ASN A 190 -6.81 27.26 6.44
N ASN A 191 -7.89 27.23 5.65
CA ASN A 191 -8.16 26.15 4.72
C ASN A 191 -7.49 26.42 3.37
N PRO A 192 -6.41 25.73 3.00
CA PRO A 192 -5.68 25.95 1.75
C PRO A 192 -6.47 25.54 0.51
N ILE A 193 -7.53 24.73 0.68
CA ILE A 193 -8.41 24.24 -0.39
C ILE A 193 -9.85 24.78 -0.27
N ALA A 194 -10.03 25.91 0.39
CA ALA A 194 -11.36 26.53 0.58
C ALA A 194 -12.09 26.78 -0.75
N SER A 195 -11.37 27.08 -1.84
CA SER A 195 -11.95 27.25 -3.17
C SER A 195 -12.66 26.01 -3.71
N ASP A 196 -12.27 24.82 -3.27
CA ASP A 196 -12.88 23.56 -3.71
C ASP A 196 -14.26 23.31 -3.08
N ARG A 197 -14.59 24.03 -2.01
CA ARG A 197 -15.89 23.98 -1.31
C ARG A 197 -16.33 22.55 -1.02
N LEU A 198 -15.42 21.76 -0.42
CA LEU A 198 -15.71 20.36 -0.11
C LEU A 198 -16.92 20.23 0.81
N ASN A 199 -17.82 19.32 0.47
CA ASN A 199 -19.01 19.01 1.23
C ASN A 199 -19.04 17.51 1.63
N TYR A 200 -18.85 17.24 2.90
CA TYR A 200 -18.94 15.90 3.49
C TYR A 200 -19.27 16.00 4.98
N ASP A 201 -19.86 14.96 5.52
CA ASP A 201 -20.15 14.86 6.95
C ASP A 201 -18.98 14.25 7.70
N VAL A 202 -18.73 14.75 8.91
CA VAL A 202 -17.68 14.22 9.81
C VAL A 202 -18.34 13.74 11.11
N LEU A 203 -18.22 12.46 11.38
CA LEU A 203 -18.70 11.83 12.60
C LEU A 203 -17.61 11.00 13.26
N TYR A 204 -17.79 10.71 14.55
CA TYR A 204 -16.82 9.95 15.31
C TYR A 204 -17.13 8.46 15.28
N HIS A 205 -16.12 7.62 15.40
CA HIS A 205 -16.31 6.17 15.55
C HIS A 205 -17.28 5.81 16.69
N THR A 206 -17.31 6.64 17.73
CA THR A 206 -18.21 6.45 18.90
C THR A 206 -19.67 6.81 18.60
N ASP A 207 -19.93 7.63 17.59
CA ASP A 207 -21.30 8.05 17.25
C ASP A 207 -22.12 6.93 16.63
N LEU A 208 -21.45 5.92 16.07
CA LEU A 208 -22.13 4.71 15.57
C LEU A 208 -23.03 4.07 16.63
N SER A 209 -22.59 4.06 17.89
CA SER A 209 -23.33 3.46 19.02
C SER A 209 -24.39 4.38 19.63
N ARG A 210 -24.48 5.62 19.16
CA ARG A 210 -25.44 6.62 19.65
C ARG A 210 -26.73 6.58 18.83
N THR A 211 -27.86 6.74 19.48
CA THR A 211 -29.20 6.77 18.87
C THR A 211 -29.79 8.18 18.83
N SER A 212 -29.22 9.13 19.57
CA SER A 212 -29.72 10.51 19.67
C SER A 212 -28.62 11.46 20.10
N GLY A 213 -28.94 12.74 20.08
CA GLY A 213 -28.03 13.84 20.42
C GLY A 213 -27.27 14.35 19.22
N GLU A 214 -26.56 15.46 19.42
CA GLU A 214 -25.79 16.15 18.40
C GLU A 214 -24.34 15.70 18.42
N SER A 215 -23.76 15.58 17.24
CA SER A 215 -22.30 15.35 17.04
C SER A 215 -21.85 16.15 15.82
N ASN A 216 -20.85 17.00 16.03
CA ASN A 216 -20.25 17.84 14.97
C ASN A 216 -21.29 18.61 14.13
N GLY A 217 -22.34 19.16 14.77
CA GLY A 217 -23.40 19.89 14.09
C GLY A 217 -24.49 19.01 13.46
N ILE A 218 -24.44 17.70 13.64
CA ILE A 218 -25.38 16.75 13.05
C ILE A 218 -26.23 16.10 14.15
N ASP A 219 -27.57 16.14 14.01
CA ASP A 219 -28.50 15.45 14.89
C ASP A 219 -28.55 13.95 14.54
N LEU A 220 -27.94 13.13 15.39
CA LEU A 220 -27.83 11.68 15.19
C LEU A 220 -29.18 10.96 15.23
N GLY A 221 -30.19 11.52 15.88
CA GLY A 221 -31.53 10.96 15.95
C GLY A 221 -32.32 11.10 14.65
N ARG A 222 -31.92 12.05 13.79
CA ARG A 222 -32.55 12.33 12.48
C ARG A 222 -31.70 11.89 11.31
N LEU A 223 -30.50 11.39 11.56
CA LEU A 223 -29.55 11.02 10.52
C LEU A 223 -29.97 9.70 9.85
N ASN A 224 -30.16 9.74 8.54
CA ASN A 224 -30.28 8.52 7.74
C ASN A 224 -28.87 8.00 7.39
N TRP A 225 -28.39 7.06 8.17
CA TRP A 225 -27.06 6.47 8.03
C TRP A 225 -26.85 5.70 6.71
N GLY A 226 -27.92 5.23 6.09
CA GLY A 226 -27.87 4.54 4.80
C GLY A 226 -27.84 5.46 3.58
N ASN A 227 -27.82 6.78 3.78
CA ASN A 227 -27.86 7.74 2.68
C ASN A 227 -26.49 8.17 2.16
N TYR A 228 -25.43 7.49 2.56
CA TYR A 228 -24.08 7.81 2.11
C TYR A 228 -23.64 6.90 0.97
N ASP A 229 -23.18 7.52 -0.14
CA ASP A 229 -22.59 6.82 -1.28
C ASP A 229 -21.15 6.37 -1.02
N LEU A 230 -20.40 7.18 -0.24
CA LEU A 230 -19.02 6.91 0.14
C LEU A 230 -18.82 7.11 1.63
N VAL A 231 -18.19 6.13 2.27
CA VAL A 231 -17.73 6.23 3.65
C VAL A 231 -16.20 6.17 3.68
N VAL A 232 -15.58 7.21 4.20
CA VAL A 232 -14.13 7.27 4.44
C VAL A 232 -13.89 6.97 5.91
N ILE A 233 -13.17 5.92 6.21
CA ILE A 233 -12.89 5.48 7.59
C ILE A 233 -11.42 5.77 7.90
N ASP A 234 -11.17 6.82 8.67
CA ASP A 234 -9.83 7.13 9.15
C ASP A 234 -9.49 6.26 10.37
N GLU A 235 -8.25 5.79 10.43
CA GLU A 235 -7.78 4.81 11.42
C GLU A 235 -8.66 3.53 11.42
N SER A 236 -8.87 2.95 10.23
CA SER A 236 -9.75 1.80 10.00
C SER A 236 -9.37 0.55 10.78
N HIS A 237 -8.13 0.45 11.28
CA HIS A 237 -7.71 -0.63 12.16
C HIS A 237 -8.57 -0.74 13.43
N ASN A 238 -9.32 0.29 13.82
CA ASN A 238 -10.28 0.23 14.92
C ASN A 238 -11.48 -0.70 14.62
N PHE A 239 -11.69 -1.08 13.38
CA PHE A 239 -12.75 -1.97 12.92
C PHE A 239 -12.26 -3.39 12.56
N ARG A 240 -11.01 -3.74 12.86
CA ARG A 240 -10.41 -5.04 12.51
C ARG A 240 -11.01 -6.26 13.21
N ASN A 241 -11.68 -6.09 14.37
CA ASN A 241 -12.14 -7.21 15.21
C ASN A 241 -13.36 -7.96 14.65
N GLY A 242 -13.92 -7.52 13.53
CA GLY A 242 -15.12 -8.11 12.94
C GLY A 242 -16.38 -7.94 13.77
N GLY A 243 -17.47 -8.53 13.29
CA GLY A 243 -18.78 -8.49 13.96
C GLY A 243 -18.82 -9.44 15.15
N LYS A 244 -18.72 -8.92 16.36
CA LYS A 244 -18.91 -9.69 17.60
C LYS A 244 -20.06 -9.11 18.41
N ILE A 245 -20.79 -9.99 19.05
CA ILE A 245 -21.70 -9.64 20.13
C ILE A 245 -20.80 -9.47 21.36
N VAL A 246 -20.88 -8.34 22.02
CA VAL A 246 -20.15 -8.04 23.26
C VAL A 246 -21.20 -7.94 24.34
N ASP A 247 -21.06 -8.75 25.38
CA ASP A 247 -21.89 -8.64 26.57
C ASP A 247 -21.43 -7.43 27.37
N ASP A 248 -22.35 -6.57 27.79
CA ASP A 248 -22.06 -5.49 28.71
C ASP A 248 -22.04 -5.98 30.16
N ASP A 249 -21.60 -5.11 31.08
CA ASP A 249 -21.53 -5.44 32.51
C ASP A 249 -22.89 -5.81 33.14
N ASP A 250 -23.99 -5.48 32.46
CA ASP A 250 -25.36 -5.80 32.84
C ASP A 250 -25.90 -7.09 32.18
N GLY A 251 -25.03 -7.81 31.41
CA GLY A 251 -25.41 -9.06 30.74
C GLY A 251 -26.23 -8.89 29.46
N ASN A 252 -26.36 -7.66 28.95
CA ASN A 252 -27.06 -7.42 27.70
C ASN A 252 -26.08 -7.55 26.53
N SER A 253 -26.43 -8.32 25.52
CA SER A 253 -25.67 -8.49 24.30
C SER A 253 -25.73 -7.25 23.41
N LYS A 254 -24.63 -6.53 23.27
CA LYS A 254 -24.54 -5.38 22.37
C LYS A 254 -23.67 -5.69 21.14
N LEU A 255 -24.09 -5.16 20.01
CA LEU A 255 -23.26 -5.19 18.80
C LEU A 255 -22.02 -4.32 18.99
N ASN A 256 -20.86 -4.83 18.60
CA ASN A 256 -19.66 -4.01 18.57
C ASN A 256 -19.74 -2.94 17.46
N ARG A 257 -18.84 -1.96 17.47
CA ARG A 257 -18.83 -0.86 16.50
C ARG A 257 -18.74 -1.33 15.05
N TYR A 258 -18.03 -2.41 14.80
CA TYR A 258 -17.95 -3.01 13.48
C TYR A 258 -19.32 -3.50 13.00
N ALA A 259 -20.02 -4.27 13.83
CA ALA A 259 -21.33 -4.80 13.48
C ALA A 259 -22.37 -3.67 13.30
N ILE A 260 -22.24 -2.59 14.09
CA ILE A 260 -23.11 -1.42 13.94
C ILE A 260 -22.80 -0.71 12.61
N LEU A 261 -21.54 -0.47 12.27
CA LEU A 261 -21.13 0.11 11.00
C LEU A 261 -21.66 -0.72 9.84
N MET A 262 -21.43 -2.03 9.87
CA MET A 262 -21.91 -2.96 8.84
C MET A 262 -23.40 -2.86 8.63
N LYS A 263 -24.20 -2.97 9.69
CA LYS A 263 -25.67 -3.00 9.60
C LYS A 263 -26.28 -1.63 9.35
N LYS A 264 -25.80 -0.61 10.08
CA LYS A 264 -26.46 0.70 10.13
C LYS A 264 -26.07 1.60 8.96
N VAL A 265 -24.86 1.44 8.43
CA VAL A 265 -24.31 2.30 7.37
C VAL A 265 -24.20 1.53 6.06
N ILE A 266 -23.43 0.44 6.07
CA ILE A 266 -23.07 -0.27 4.85
C ILE A 266 -24.26 -1.02 4.26
N GLN A 267 -24.86 -1.95 5.01
CA GLN A 267 -25.98 -2.79 4.53
C GLN A 267 -27.31 -2.05 4.42
N SER A 268 -27.49 -0.91 5.10
CA SER A 268 -28.68 -0.07 4.96
C SER A 268 -28.60 0.87 3.76
N GLY A 269 -27.42 1.06 3.20
CA GLY A 269 -27.16 1.87 1.99
C GLY A 269 -27.40 1.10 0.70
N VAL A 270 -27.18 1.77 -0.41
CA VAL A 270 -27.25 1.17 -1.73
C VAL A 270 -25.84 1.12 -2.30
N ARG A 271 -25.15 0.00 -2.11
CA ARG A 271 -23.75 -0.21 -2.54
C ARG A 271 -22.83 0.92 -2.07
N THR A 272 -22.90 1.22 -0.78
CA THR A 272 -22.05 2.24 -0.16
C THR A 272 -20.56 1.87 -0.35
N LYS A 273 -19.81 2.74 -0.99
CA LYS A 273 -18.36 2.54 -1.20
C LYS A 273 -17.60 2.82 0.09
N VAL A 274 -16.52 2.09 0.33
CA VAL A 274 -15.74 2.20 1.58
C VAL A 274 -14.27 2.45 1.29
N LEU A 275 -13.80 3.64 1.63
CA LEU A 275 -12.37 3.97 1.63
C LEU A 275 -11.83 3.88 3.06
N MET A 276 -10.88 3.01 3.29
CA MET A 276 -10.26 2.78 4.58
C MET A 276 -8.85 3.34 4.62
N LEU A 277 -8.54 4.17 5.63
CA LEU A 277 -7.21 4.74 5.82
C LEU A 277 -6.59 4.11 7.07
N SER A 278 -5.42 3.50 6.93
CA SER A 278 -4.70 2.92 8.07
C SER A 278 -3.20 2.90 7.81
N ALA A 279 -2.41 3.17 8.85
CA ALA A 279 -0.97 2.93 8.79
C ALA A 279 -0.62 1.46 9.05
N THR A 280 -1.51 0.72 9.70
CA THR A 280 -1.30 -0.69 10.10
C THR A 280 -2.57 -1.51 9.89
N PRO A 281 -2.94 -1.82 8.62
CA PRO A 281 -4.17 -2.57 8.33
C PRO A 281 -4.13 -3.99 8.91
N VAL A 282 -2.94 -4.56 9.05
CA VAL A 282 -2.68 -5.85 9.72
C VAL A 282 -1.88 -5.59 10.99
N ASN A 283 -2.33 -6.16 12.10
CA ASN A 283 -1.55 -6.10 13.34
C ASN A 283 -0.92 -7.46 13.65
N ASN A 284 -1.73 -8.45 14.03
CA ASN A 284 -1.23 -9.77 14.43
C ASN A 284 -1.86 -10.93 13.63
N LYS A 285 -2.89 -10.65 12.84
CA LYS A 285 -3.63 -11.68 12.11
C LYS A 285 -4.09 -11.16 10.75
N PHE A 286 -4.00 -11.99 9.74
CA PHE A 286 -4.59 -11.68 8.44
C PHE A 286 -6.12 -11.57 8.49
N LEU A 287 -6.75 -12.18 9.50
CA LEU A 287 -8.17 -11.98 9.77
C LEU A 287 -8.53 -10.52 10.06
N ASP A 288 -7.60 -9.73 10.62
CA ASP A 288 -7.80 -8.29 10.86
C ASP A 288 -8.02 -7.53 9.54
N LEU A 289 -7.27 -7.91 8.51
CA LEU A 289 -7.40 -7.36 7.16
C LEU A 289 -8.69 -7.83 6.49
N LYS A 290 -8.97 -9.15 6.56
CA LYS A 290 -10.21 -9.73 6.02
C LYS A 290 -11.46 -9.02 6.57
N ASN A 291 -11.50 -8.78 7.88
CA ASN A 291 -12.63 -8.10 8.51
C ASN A 291 -12.80 -6.66 8.00
N GLN A 292 -11.70 -5.94 7.80
CA GLN A 292 -11.77 -4.60 7.21
C GLN A 292 -12.29 -4.67 5.76
N LEU A 293 -11.76 -5.59 4.96
CA LEU A 293 -12.20 -5.78 3.58
C LEU A 293 -13.67 -6.19 3.47
N ALA A 294 -14.20 -6.94 4.46
CA ALA A 294 -15.60 -7.34 4.48
C ALA A 294 -16.58 -6.16 4.49
N LEU A 295 -16.15 -4.97 4.92
CA LEU A 295 -16.94 -3.75 4.78
C LEU A 295 -17.18 -3.39 3.31
N ALA A 296 -16.24 -3.66 2.42
CA ALA A 296 -16.34 -3.35 0.99
C ALA A 296 -17.37 -4.21 0.26
N TYR A 297 -17.51 -5.48 0.65
CA TYR A 297 -18.45 -6.43 0.05
C TYR A 297 -19.65 -6.74 0.95
N GLU A 298 -19.96 -5.85 1.89
CA GLU A 298 -21.13 -5.91 2.76
C GLU A 298 -21.22 -7.21 3.60
N GLY A 299 -20.09 -7.90 3.77
CA GLY A 299 -20.01 -9.22 4.40
C GLY A 299 -20.42 -10.40 3.51
N HIS A 300 -20.78 -10.15 2.24
CA HIS A 300 -21.19 -11.17 1.25
C HIS A 300 -20.02 -11.49 0.32
N THR A 301 -19.34 -12.59 0.54
CA THR A 301 -18.13 -12.96 -0.22
C THR A 301 -18.37 -13.09 -1.71
N ASP A 302 -19.56 -13.52 -2.13
CA ASP A 302 -19.93 -13.64 -3.54
C ASP A 302 -19.77 -12.32 -4.32
N TYR A 303 -19.97 -11.17 -3.65
CA TYR A 303 -19.87 -9.86 -4.29
C TYR A 303 -18.44 -9.48 -4.70
N ILE A 304 -17.45 -10.08 -4.07
CA ILE A 304 -16.05 -9.84 -4.38
C ILE A 304 -15.41 -11.03 -5.11
N ASP A 305 -15.78 -12.27 -4.78
CA ASP A 305 -15.22 -13.47 -5.38
C ASP A 305 -15.44 -13.49 -6.91
N GLU A 306 -16.60 -13.01 -7.39
CA GLU A 306 -16.89 -12.88 -8.83
C GLU A 306 -16.02 -11.84 -9.55
N LYS A 307 -15.47 -10.89 -8.81
CA LYS A 307 -14.67 -9.78 -9.36
C LYS A 307 -13.16 -10.00 -9.26
N LEU A 308 -12.75 -10.90 -8.36
CA LEU A 308 -11.35 -11.27 -8.20
C LEU A 308 -10.96 -12.34 -9.23
N ASN A 309 -9.76 -12.23 -9.74
CA ASN A 309 -9.20 -13.25 -10.63
C ASN A 309 -8.48 -14.35 -9.83
N THR A 310 -9.16 -14.90 -8.82
CA THR A 310 -8.63 -15.92 -7.93
C THR A 310 -9.28 -17.28 -8.17
N LYS A 311 -8.55 -18.35 -7.87
CA LYS A 311 -9.06 -19.73 -8.00
C LYS A 311 -9.89 -20.18 -6.79
N ARG A 312 -9.78 -19.46 -5.69
CA ARG A 312 -10.41 -19.79 -4.40
C ARG A 312 -11.23 -18.60 -3.91
N SER A 313 -12.18 -18.89 -3.01
CA SER A 313 -12.92 -17.85 -2.32
C SER A 313 -12.01 -17.02 -1.41
N ILE A 314 -12.37 -15.76 -1.19
CA ILE A 314 -11.64 -14.87 -0.28
C ILE A 314 -11.51 -15.47 1.13
N ASP A 315 -12.51 -16.22 1.57
CA ASP A 315 -12.52 -16.92 2.86
C ASP A 315 -11.45 -17.98 2.97
N ASP A 316 -11.30 -18.81 1.93
CA ASP A 316 -10.29 -19.86 1.87
C ASP A 316 -8.87 -19.27 1.73
N ILE A 317 -8.73 -18.20 0.94
CA ILE A 317 -7.46 -17.50 0.76
C ILE A 317 -6.95 -16.99 2.11
N PHE A 318 -7.75 -16.24 2.87
CA PHE A 318 -7.36 -15.73 4.17
C PHE A 318 -7.15 -16.80 5.23
N LYS A 319 -7.93 -17.89 5.18
CA LYS A 319 -7.73 -19.07 6.05
C LYS A 319 -6.40 -19.74 5.82
N ASN A 320 -5.99 -19.90 4.56
CA ASN A 320 -4.72 -20.49 4.19
C ASN A 320 -3.56 -19.58 4.55
N ALA A 321 -3.66 -18.27 4.26
CA ALA A 321 -2.67 -17.30 4.65
C ALA A 321 -2.47 -17.26 6.18
N GLN A 322 -3.54 -17.32 6.97
CA GLN A 322 -3.45 -17.37 8.43
C GLN A 322 -2.79 -18.67 8.92
N LYS A 323 -3.03 -19.81 8.27
CA LYS A 323 -2.35 -21.07 8.59
C LYS A 323 -0.85 -20.96 8.31
N ALA A 324 -0.47 -20.44 7.16
CA ALA A 324 0.92 -20.20 6.78
C ALA A 324 1.62 -19.29 7.82
N PHE A 325 0.99 -18.19 8.18
CA PHE A 325 1.50 -17.30 9.22
C PHE A 325 1.67 -17.97 10.58
N ASN A 326 0.70 -18.79 11.00
CA ASN A 326 0.75 -19.51 12.27
C ASN A 326 1.86 -20.59 12.30
N ILE A 327 2.18 -21.19 11.16
CA ILE A 327 3.30 -22.12 11.02
C ILE A 327 4.61 -21.34 11.09
N TRP A 328 4.76 -20.31 10.27
CA TRP A 328 5.94 -19.46 10.21
C TRP A 328 6.26 -18.80 11.57
N SER A 329 5.24 -18.36 12.31
CA SER A 329 5.44 -17.73 13.62
C SER A 329 6.02 -18.64 14.70
N LYS A 330 6.01 -19.97 14.46
CA LYS A 330 6.58 -20.99 15.35
C LYS A 330 8.01 -21.40 14.98
N TRP A 331 8.52 -20.91 13.85
CA TRP A 331 9.88 -21.19 13.41
C TRP A 331 10.92 -20.55 14.34
N ASP A 332 12.16 -20.98 14.23
CA ASP A 332 13.25 -20.33 14.95
C ASP A 332 13.37 -18.85 14.54
N PRO A 333 13.66 -17.93 15.47
CA PRO A 333 13.82 -16.50 15.17
C PRO A 333 14.79 -16.21 14.03
N SER A 334 15.81 -17.02 13.84
CA SER A 334 16.80 -16.88 12.75
C SER A 334 16.23 -17.19 11.35
N GLU A 335 15.19 -18.01 11.27
CA GLU A 335 14.54 -18.41 10.03
C GLU A 335 13.29 -17.59 9.71
N ARG A 336 12.80 -16.81 10.68
CA ARG A 336 11.61 -15.96 10.52
C ARG A 336 11.94 -14.67 9.78
N THR A 337 12.12 -14.77 8.50
CA THR A 337 12.31 -13.61 7.61
C THR A 337 11.00 -13.27 6.87
N THR A 338 10.87 -12.04 6.41
CA THR A 338 9.74 -11.64 5.55
C THR A 338 9.70 -12.49 4.30
N GLU A 339 10.84 -12.78 3.71
CA GLU A 339 10.98 -13.61 2.51
C GLU A 339 10.45 -15.03 2.73
N SER A 340 10.81 -15.67 3.87
CA SER A 340 10.32 -17.00 4.18
C SER A 340 8.80 -17.05 4.40
N LEU A 341 8.20 -15.98 4.93
CA LEU A 341 6.75 -15.87 5.02
C LEU A 341 6.11 -15.71 3.63
N LEU A 342 6.66 -14.81 2.79
CA LEU A 342 6.13 -14.56 1.44
C LEU A 342 6.11 -15.82 0.58
N LYS A 343 7.15 -16.70 0.70
CA LYS A 343 7.19 -18.00 0.02
C LYS A 343 6.10 -18.98 0.46
N MET A 344 5.55 -18.80 1.64
CA MET A 344 4.46 -19.64 2.17
C MET A 344 3.06 -19.14 1.81
N LEU A 345 2.95 -17.91 1.34
CA LEU A 345 1.68 -17.31 0.94
C LEU A 345 1.35 -17.66 -0.51
N ASP A 346 0.07 -17.91 -0.77
CA ASP A 346 -0.44 -18.24 -2.09
C ASP A 346 -0.51 -17.01 -3.00
N PHE A 347 -0.35 -17.20 -4.30
CA PHE A 347 -0.53 -16.16 -5.31
C PHE A 347 -1.91 -15.46 -5.19
N ASP A 348 -2.97 -16.25 -4.96
CA ASP A 348 -4.33 -15.71 -4.78
C ASP A 348 -4.40 -14.69 -3.63
N PHE A 349 -3.58 -14.83 -2.58
CA PHE A 349 -3.52 -13.86 -1.48
C PHE A 349 -2.95 -12.50 -1.94
N PHE A 350 -1.92 -12.53 -2.75
CA PHE A 350 -1.34 -11.30 -3.32
C PHE A 350 -2.29 -10.63 -4.31
N GLU A 351 -3.00 -11.42 -5.11
CA GLU A 351 -4.04 -10.91 -6.02
C GLU A 351 -5.15 -10.16 -5.27
N VAL A 352 -5.61 -10.71 -4.13
CA VAL A 352 -6.58 -10.01 -3.27
C VAL A 352 -5.99 -8.71 -2.74
N LEU A 353 -4.75 -8.73 -2.23
CA LEU A 353 -4.11 -7.53 -1.70
C LEU A 353 -3.99 -6.46 -2.78
N ASP A 354 -3.47 -6.83 -3.94
CA ASP A 354 -3.33 -5.90 -5.06
C ASP A 354 -4.67 -5.31 -5.48
N SER A 355 -5.72 -6.12 -5.55
CA SER A 355 -7.05 -5.68 -5.96
C SER A 355 -7.69 -4.65 -5.03
N VAL A 356 -7.49 -4.73 -3.71
CA VAL A 356 -8.24 -3.93 -2.73
C VAL A 356 -7.38 -3.08 -1.80
N THR A 357 -6.06 -3.06 -1.98
CA THR A 357 -5.16 -2.22 -1.18
C THR A 357 -4.29 -1.34 -2.05
N ILE A 358 -3.90 -0.19 -1.51
CA ILE A 358 -2.86 0.68 -2.07
C ILE A 358 -1.89 0.99 -0.94
N ALA A 359 -0.61 0.72 -1.19
CA ALA A 359 0.48 1.08 -0.30
C ALA A 359 1.42 2.03 -1.03
N LEU A 360 1.45 3.29 -0.60
CA LEU A 360 2.40 4.28 -1.09
C LEU A 360 3.75 4.00 -0.40
N SER A 361 4.63 3.30 -1.08
CA SER A 361 5.97 3.04 -0.57
C SER A 361 6.83 4.29 -0.68
N LEU A 362 7.68 4.55 0.34
CA LEU A 362 8.73 5.58 0.29
C LEU A 362 9.67 5.43 -0.91
N ILE A 363 9.68 4.26 -1.56
CA ILE A 363 10.48 3.98 -2.77
C ILE A 363 10.04 4.86 -3.95
N HIS A 364 8.76 5.22 -4.04
CA HIS A 364 8.24 6.09 -5.10
C HIS A 364 8.51 7.59 -4.84
N ILE A 365 8.96 7.95 -3.63
CA ILE A 365 9.25 9.35 -3.26
C ILE A 365 10.67 9.78 -3.69
N SER A 366 11.54 8.83 -4.02
CA SER A 366 12.95 9.09 -4.36
C SER A 366 13.23 9.37 -5.83
N GLU A 367 12.23 9.41 -6.71
CA GLU A 367 12.44 9.88 -8.07
C GLU A 367 12.43 11.41 -8.09
N PRO A 368 13.56 12.06 -8.45
CA PRO A 368 13.57 13.50 -8.62
C PRO A 368 12.65 13.85 -9.80
N THR A 369 11.59 14.57 -9.52
CA THR A 369 10.77 15.24 -10.54
C THR A 369 11.68 16.13 -11.38
N ARG A 370 11.91 15.75 -12.62
CA ARG A 370 12.38 16.63 -13.69
C ARG A 370 11.18 17.26 -14.39
#